data_f31d44bfcd9bff924e55631cc9532bd2
#
_entry.id   f31d44bfcd9bff924e55631cc9532bd2
#
_cell.length_a   1.000
_cell.length_b   1.000
_cell.length_c   1.000
_cell.angle_alpha   90.00
_cell.angle_beta   90.00
_cell.angle_gamma   90.00
#
_symmetry.space_group_name_H-M   'P 1'
#
loop_
_entity.id
_entity.type
_entity.pdbx_description
1 polymer ?
#
loop_
_entity_poly.entity_id
_entity_poly.type
_entity_poly.pdbx_seq_one_letter_code
_entity_poly.pdbx_strand_id
1 'polypeptide(L)'
;MLVVYMESQCSVWDFRYNRETFEDARTLRKLLQKLAKTYTFQEEKGDSGYVHWQGRLSLFKKRRKHAALKLFESTPPNYFEPTCNPEYLRGEAFYQQKEDTRVSGPFTDKDPLPPILTQQQKIFNEIGLTPWMEELKGQISTFHMRAIDLVYDEMGNNGKSLLVNT
;
A
#
# COMPACT_ATOMS: atom_id res chain seq x y z
N MET A 1 39.66 2.79 28.10
CA MET A 1 38.65 3.88 27.97
C MET A 1 37.55 3.34 27.06
N LEU A 2 36.39 2.94 27.63
CA LEU A 2 35.25 2.46 26.86
C LEU A 2 34.56 3.70 26.26
N VAL A 3 34.67 3.89 24.96
CA VAL A 3 33.87 4.89 24.23
C VAL A 3 32.48 4.34 24.08
N VAL A 4 31.56 4.74 24.94
CA VAL A 4 30.14 4.45 24.80
C VAL A 4 29.60 5.36 23.69
N TYR A 5 29.43 4.84 22.50
CA TYR A 5 28.69 5.51 21.46
C TYR A 5 27.21 5.58 21.91
N MET A 6 26.81 6.73 22.41
CA MET A 6 25.40 6.99 22.69
C MET A 6 24.67 7.15 21.36
N GLU A 7 23.91 6.13 20.97
CA GLU A 7 23.01 6.22 19.82
C GLU A 7 22.12 7.46 19.94
N SER A 8 22.14 8.31 18.92
CA SER A 8 21.33 9.51 18.87
C SER A 8 19.84 9.15 18.78
N GLN A 9 18.99 10.01 19.37
CA GLN A 9 17.53 9.84 19.25
C GLN A 9 17.04 10.43 17.92
N CYS A 10 16.35 9.63 17.14
CA CYS A 10 15.78 10.02 15.85
C CYS A 10 14.26 9.89 15.86
N SER A 11 13.59 10.71 15.05
CA SER A 11 12.16 10.58 14.77
C SER A 11 11.90 9.97 13.42
N VAL A 12 12.80 10.11 12.46
CA VAL A 12 12.61 9.67 11.08
C VAL A 12 13.44 8.43 10.80
N TRP A 13 12.76 7.40 10.29
CA TRP A 13 13.32 6.07 10.11
C TRP A 13 12.95 5.53 8.74
N ASP A 14 13.91 4.89 8.08
CA ASP A 14 13.69 4.08 6.90
C ASP A 14 13.45 2.64 7.33
N PHE A 15 12.46 1.99 6.73
CA PHE A 15 12.08 0.63 7.07
C PHE A 15 11.83 -0.23 5.83
N ARG A 16 11.99 -1.55 6.00
CA ARG A 16 11.63 -2.55 5.01
C ARG A 16 11.00 -3.76 5.69
N TYR A 17 9.95 -4.28 5.06
CA TYR A 17 9.31 -5.54 5.41
C TYR A 17 9.33 -6.50 4.24
N ASN A 18 9.50 -7.79 4.54
CA ASN A 18 9.23 -8.83 3.57
C ASN A 18 7.75 -8.78 3.19
N ARG A 19 7.45 -9.07 1.91
CA ARG A 19 6.07 -9.03 1.40
C ARG A 19 5.13 -9.97 2.18
N GLU A 20 5.66 -11.10 2.61
CA GLU A 20 4.94 -12.13 3.38
C GLU A 20 4.48 -11.66 4.78
N THR A 21 5.15 -10.64 5.35
CA THR A 21 4.79 -10.12 6.68
C THR A 21 3.46 -9.38 6.66
N PHE A 22 3.14 -8.72 5.55
CA PHE A 22 1.88 -8.01 5.36
C PHE A 22 1.29 -8.38 4.02
N GLU A 23 0.12 -9.00 4.05
CA GLU A 23 -0.59 -9.49 2.86
C GLU A 23 -0.97 -8.35 1.90
N ASP A 24 -1.25 -7.17 2.44
CA ASP A 24 -1.64 -5.99 1.67
C ASP A 24 -1.17 -4.67 2.31
N ALA A 25 -1.22 -3.60 1.52
CA ALA A 25 -0.88 -2.25 1.96
C ALA A 25 -1.76 -1.76 3.12
N ARG A 26 -3.02 -2.21 3.19
CA ARG A 26 -3.97 -1.80 4.23
C ARG A 26 -3.53 -2.28 5.61
N THR A 27 -3.05 -3.53 5.70
CA THR A 27 -2.62 -4.12 6.96
C THR A 27 -1.35 -3.42 7.49
N LEU A 28 -0.38 -3.15 6.61
CA LEU A 28 0.80 -2.36 6.96
C LEU A 28 0.42 -0.92 7.38
N ARG A 29 -0.49 -0.25 6.66
CA ARG A 29 -0.97 1.09 7.03
C ARG A 29 -1.59 1.13 8.41
N LYS A 30 -2.42 0.15 8.78
CA LYS A 30 -3.02 0.08 10.12
C LYS A 30 -1.96 0.03 11.23
N LEU A 31 -0.84 -0.67 11.00
CA LEU A 31 0.28 -0.67 11.93
C LEU A 31 0.93 0.72 11.98
N LEU A 32 1.29 1.29 10.82
CA LEU A 32 1.98 2.58 10.75
C LEU A 32 1.16 3.73 11.33
N GLN A 33 -0.15 3.75 11.14
CA GLN A 33 -1.05 4.76 11.73
C GLN A 33 -1.01 4.80 13.27
N LYS A 34 -0.74 3.67 13.92
CA LYS A 34 -0.61 3.61 15.39
C LYS A 34 0.73 4.15 15.87
N LEU A 35 1.79 4.04 15.05
CA LEU A 35 3.17 4.26 15.45
C LEU A 35 3.72 5.61 14.99
N ALA A 36 3.28 6.10 13.86
CA ALA A 36 3.89 7.21 13.16
C ALA A 36 2.94 8.39 12.96
N LYS A 37 3.52 9.59 13.07
CA LYS A 37 2.87 10.86 12.74
C LYS A 37 2.65 11.00 11.22
N THR A 38 3.65 10.62 10.44
CA THR A 38 3.61 10.62 8.98
C THR A 38 4.37 9.41 8.47
N TYR A 39 3.96 8.89 7.33
CA TYR A 39 4.65 7.79 6.65
C TYR A 39 4.41 7.83 5.15
N THR A 40 5.33 7.22 4.43
CA THR A 40 5.16 6.85 3.03
C THR A 40 5.82 5.50 2.80
N PHE A 41 5.20 4.66 2.01
CA PHE A 41 5.76 3.37 1.62
C PHE A 41 5.22 2.91 0.27
N GLN A 42 5.91 2.00 -0.35
CA GLN A 42 5.49 1.35 -1.59
C GLN A 42 5.89 -0.12 -1.59
N GLU A 43 5.28 -0.88 -2.46
CA GLU A 43 5.71 -2.22 -2.79
C GLU A 43 6.73 -2.15 -3.92
N GLU A 44 7.88 -2.79 -3.72
CA GLU A 44 8.98 -2.80 -4.67
C GLU A 44 9.37 -4.23 -5.01
N LYS A 45 9.83 -4.41 -6.25
CA LYS A 45 10.43 -5.65 -6.73
C LYS A 45 11.89 -5.40 -7.04
N GLY A 46 12.79 -6.01 -6.26
CA GLY A 46 14.23 -5.94 -6.48
C GLY A 46 14.67 -6.74 -7.71
N ASP A 47 15.92 -6.52 -8.13
CA ASP A 47 16.52 -7.18 -9.31
C ASP A 47 16.47 -8.71 -9.25
N SER A 48 16.53 -9.28 -8.06
CA SER A 48 16.38 -10.72 -7.82
C SER A 48 14.94 -11.25 -7.93
N GLY A 49 13.97 -10.38 -8.24
CA GLY A 49 12.55 -10.72 -8.28
C GLY A 49 11.86 -10.71 -6.91
N TYR A 50 12.58 -10.43 -5.83
CA TYR A 50 12.06 -10.40 -4.48
C TYR A 50 11.18 -9.17 -4.24
N VAL A 51 9.94 -9.39 -3.81
CA VAL A 51 8.98 -8.33 -3.53
C VAL A 51 8.99 -7.99 -2.04
N HIS A 52 9.00 -6.70 -1.73
CA HIS A 52 9.04 -6.21 -0.35
C HIS A 52 8.35 -4.85 -0.21
N TRP A 53 7.97 -4.51 1.01
CA TRP A 53 7.50 -3.19 1.38
C TRP A 53 8.69 -2.34 1.79
N GLN A 54 8.86 -1.19 1.18
CA GLN A 54 9.89 -0.22 1.55
C GLN A 54 9.27 1.13 1.82
N GLY A 55 9.72 1.80 2.89
CA GLY A 55 9.14 3.07 3.26
C GLY A 55 9.94 3.85 4.28
N ARG A 56 9.39 4.99 4.63
CA ARG A 56 9.88 5.91 5.64
C ARG A 56 8.74 6.30 6.57
N LEU A 57 9.05 6.44 7.84
CA LEU A 57 8.10 6.90 8.84
C LEU A 57 8.71 7.95 9.76
N SER A 58 7.88 8.82 10.30
CA SER A 58 8.22 9.76 11.36
C SER A 58 7.43 9.42 12.61
N LEU A 59 8.12 8.95 13.65
CA LEU A 59 7.51 8.64 14.95
C LEU A 59 6.98 9.91 15.63
N PHE A 60 5.98 9.76 16.49
CA PHE A 60 5.45 10.87 17.30
C PHE A 60 6.50 11.48 18.24
N LYS A 61 7.46 10.69 18.70
CA LYS A 61 8.55 11.13 19.60
C LYS A 61 9.88 10.57 19.12
N LYS A 62 10.94 11.36 19.27
CA LYS A 62 12.33 10.88 19.05
C LYS A 62 12.64 9.72 19.97
N ARG A 63 13.27 8.68 19.44
CA ARG A 63 13.67 7.47 20.17
C ARG A 63 15.04 6.97 19.70
N ARG A 64 15.71 6.22 20.57
CA ARG A 64 16.85 5.39 20.15
C ARG A 64 16.33 4.16 19.40
N LYS A 65 17.13 3.56 18.52
CA LYS A 65 16.73 2.44 17.67
C LYS A 65 16.05 1.31 18.43
N HIS A 66 16.66 0.83 19.49
CA HIS A 66 16.08 -0.25 20.31
C HIS A 66 14.70 0.10 20.90
N ALA A 67 14.52 1.34 21.36
CA ALA A 67 13.24 1.80 21.90
C ALA A 67 12.19 2.05 20.82
N ALA A 68 12.62 2.40 19.61
CA ALA A 68 11.74 2.52 18.45
C ALA A 68 11.27 1.15 17.95
N LEU A 69 12.17 0.15 17.87
CA LEU A 69 11.82 -1.21 17.48
C LEU A 69 10.80 -1.87 18.42
N LYS A 70 10.84 -1.58 19.71
CA LYS A 70 9.84 -2.08 20.67
C LYS A 70 8.41 -1.65 20.38
N LEU A 71 8.21 -0.55 19.64
CA LEU A 71 6.87 -0.10 19.26
C LEU A 71 6.17 -1.03 18.27
N PHE A 72 6.94 -1.81 17.51
CA PHE A 72 6.41 -2.76 16.52
C PHE A 72 5.96 -4.09 17.15
N GLU A 73 6.14 -4.24 18.47
CA GLU A 73 5.73 -5.41 19.24
C GLU A 73 6.22 -6.73 18.62
N SER A 74 5.28 -7.57 18.15
CA SER A 74 5.58 -8.88 17.54
C SER A 74 5.98 -8.80 16.06
N THR A 75 5.91 -7.62 15.44
CA THR A 75 6.10 -7.47 13.99
C THR A 75 7.17 -6.43 13.67
N PRO A 76 8.42 -6.63 14.10
CA PRO A 76 9.51 -5.70 13.79
C PRO A 76 9.86 -5.74 12.30
N PRO A 77 10.26 -4.61 11.70
CA PRO A 77 10.74 -4.58 10.32
C PRO A 77 12.07 -5.35 10.16
N ASN A 78 12.28 -5.92 8.97
CA ASN A 78 13.53 -6.61 8.62
C ASN A 78 14.72 -5.65 8.49
N TYR A 79 14.44 -4.42 8.11
CA TYR A 79 15.39 -3.31 8.07
C TYR A 79 14.77 -2.10 8.75
N PHE A 80 15.54 -1.45 9.63
CA PHE A 80 15.07 -0.26 10.36
C PHE A 80 16.27 0.58 10.76
N GLU A 81 16.49 1.70 10.05
CA GLU A 81 17.61 2.58 10.29
C GLU A 81 17.19 4.05 10.33
N PRO A 82 17.93 4.89 11.08
CA PRO A 82 17.73 6.33 11.01
C PRO A 82 17.93 6.81 9.58
N THR A 83 17.09 7.71 9.12
CA THR A 83 17.25 8.34 7.82
C THR A 83 18.54 9.15 7.78
N CYS A 84 19.47 8.75 6.91
CA CYS A 84 20.78 9.39 6.79
C CYS A 84 20.74 10.74 6.07
N ASN A 85 19.69 11.00 5.29
CA ASN A 85 19.57 12.25 4.52
C ASN A 85 18.19 12.89 4.71
N PRO A 86 18.07 13.88 5.62
CA PRO A 86 16.81 14.57 5.85
C PRO A 86 16.33 15.42 4.65
N GLU A 87 17.18 15.74 3.68
CA GLU A 87 16.80 16.47 2.46
C GLU A 87 15.86 15.62 1.57
N TYR A 88 15.99 14.30 1.62
CA TYR A 88 15.06 13.39 0.97
C TYR A 88 13.68 13.28 1.67
N LEU A 89 13.44 14.09 2.70
CA LEU A 89 12.11 14.22 3.31
C LEU A 89 11.18 15.11 2.50
N ARG A 90 11.70 15.85 1.53
CA ARG A 90 10.97 16.86 0.76
C ARG A 90 11.38 16.79 -0.69
N GLY A 91 10.46 16.40 -1.56
CA GLY A 91 10.64 16.50 -3.00
C GLY A 91 10.67 15.18 -3.78
N GLU A 92 10.79 15.29 -5.08
CA GLU A 92 10.63 14.23 -6.08
C GLU A 92 11.73 13.14 -6.05
N ALA A 93 12.85 13.38 -5.39
CA ALA A 93 13.98 12.44 -5.31
C ALA A 93 13.95 11.52 -4.09
N PHE A 94 12.76 11.18 -3.61
CA PHE A 94 12.59 10.34 -2.45
C PHE A 94 12.93 8.88 -2.77
N TYR A 95 13.99 8.33 -2.19
CA TYR A 95 14.47 6.96 -2.48
C TYR A 95 13.36 5.90 -2.37
N GLN A 96 12.41 6.07 -1.45
CA GLN A 96 11.27 5.17 -1.22
C GLN A 96 10.10 5.40 -2.18
N GLN A 97 10.28 6.22 -3.20
CA GLN A 97 9.29 6.50 -4.26
C GLN A 97 9.85 6.26 -5.66
N LYS A 98 10.89 5.43 -5.77
CA LYS A 98 11.43 5.02 -7.06
C LYS A 98 10.34 4.45 -7.95
N GLU A 99 10.37 4.80 -9.22
CA GLU A 99 9.38 4.32 -10.20
C GLU A 99 9.79 3.01 -10.84
N ASP A 100 11.08 2.82 -11.05
CA ASP A 100 11.68 1.69 -11.77
C ASP A 100 11.43 0.33 -11.10
N THR A 101 11.39 0.29 -9.77
CA THR A 101 11.17 -0.94 -8.99
C THR A 101 9.78 -1.04 -8.38
N ARG A 102 8.92 -0.03 -8.57
CA ARG A 102 7.59 0.04 -7.97
C ARG A 102 6.62 -0.98 -8.54
N VAL A 103 6.00 -1.75 -7.67
CA VAL A 103 4.88 -2.65 -7.98
C VAL A 103 3.55 -1.97 -7.65
N SER A 104 3.45 -1.33 -6.47
CA SER A 104 2.25 -0.60 -6.04
C SER A 104 2.59 0.54 -5.08
N GLY A 105 1.74 1.56 -5.00
CA GLY A 105 1.95 2.77 -4.21
C GLY A 105 2.45 3.95 -5.07
N PRO A 106 3.03 5.01 -4.48
CA PRO A 106 3.29 5.17 -3.05
C PRO A 106 2.02 5.38 -2.24
N PHE A 107 1.99 4.83 -1.02
CA PHE A 107 0.93 5.01 -0.04
C PHE A 107 1.41 5.96 1.06
N THR A 108 0.58 6.95 1.42
CA THR A 108 0.91 7.96 2.42
C THR A 108 -0.08 7.96 3.58
N ASP A 109 0.23 8.69 4.65
CA ASP A 109 -0.70 8.91 5.76
C ASP A 109 -1.96 9.69 5.37
N LYS A 110 -1.91 10.41 4.23
CA LYS A 110 -3.01 11.25 3.74
C LYS A 110 -3.96 10.53 2.79
N ASP A 111 -3.52 9.41 2.21
CA ASP A 111 -4.36 8.67 1.26
C ASP A 111 -5.51 7.97 1.99
N PRO A 112 -6.67 7.81 1.37
CA PRO A 112 -7.71 6.95 1.92
C PRO A 112 -7.21 5.51 2.04
N LEU A 113 -7.72 4.76 3.03
CA LEU A 113 -7.42 3.33 3.10
C LEU A 113 -7.96 2.65 1.84
N PRO A 114 -7.17 1.81 1.17
CA PRO A 114 -7.67 1.07 0.02
C PRO A 114 -8.91 0.26 0.43
N PRO A 115 -9.92 0.12 -0.43
CA PRO A 115 -11.13 -0.62 -0.13
C PRO A 115 -10.78 -2.08 0.18
N ILE A 116 -11.59 -2.71 1.04
CA ILE A 116 -11.50 -4.16 1.24
C ILE A 116 -12.21 -4.80 0.05
N LEU A 117 -11.44 -5.40 -0.84
CA LEU A 117 -12.00 -6.15 -1.95
C LEU A 117 -12.64 -7.45 -1.45
N THR A 118 -13.84 -7.72 -1.90
CA THR A 118 -14.48 -9.03 -1.74
C THR A 118 -13.70 -10.09 -2.52
N GLN A 119 -13.91 -11.37 -2.19
CA GLN A 119 -13.31 -12.46 -2.95
C GLN A 119 -13.67 -12.40 -4.45
N GLN A 120 -14.90 -12.04 -4.75
CA GLN A 120 -15.37 -11.87 -6.12
C GLN A 120 -14.65 -10.73 -6.85
N GLN A 121 -14.44 -9.59 -6.20
CA GLN A 121 -13.70 -8.48 -6.78
C GLN A 121 -12.23 -8.82 -7.01
N LYS A 122 -11.60 -9.61 -6.13
CA LYS A 122 -10.23 -10.10 -6.33
C LYS A 122 -10.13 -10.97 -7.58
N ILE A 123 -11.02 -11.95 -7.72
CA ILE A 123 -11.11 -12.82 -8.89
C ILE A 123 -11.35 -12.00 -10.17
N PHE A 124 -12.25 -11.02 -10.09
CA PHE A 124 -12.55 -10.16 -11.22
C PHE A 124 -11.34 -9.31 -11.67
N ASN A 125 -10.58 -8.77 -10.72
CA ASN A 125 -9.36 -8.03 -11.05
C ASN A 125 -8.26 -8.91 -11.70
N GLU A 126 -8.26 -10.21 -11.40
CA GLU A 126 -7.34 -11.17 -12.01
C GLU A 126 -7.78 -11.60 -13.43
N ILE A 127 -9.08 -11.83 -13.62
CA ILE A 127 -9.63 -12.36 -14.88
C ILE A 127 -9.96 -11.23 -15.88
N GLY A 128 -10.34 -10.06 -15.37
CA GLY A 128 -10.81 -8.93 -16.19
C GLY A 128 -12.26 -9.06 -16.65
N LEU A 129 -12.70 -8.12 -17.48
CA LEU A 129 -14.03 -8.10 -18.06
C LEU A 129 -14.12 -9.11 -19.23
N THR A 130 -15.23 -9.84 -19.29
CA THR A 130 -15.56 -10.62 -20.48
C THR A 130 -16.03 -9.69 -21.62
N PRO A 131 -15.97 -10.10 -22.90
CA PRO A 131 -16.38 -9.25 -24.01
C PRO A 131 -17.78 -8.64 -23.86
N TRP A 132 -18.76 -9.41 -23.37
CA TRP A 132 -20.11 -8.89 -23.15
C TRP A 132 -20.19 -7.89 -21.99
N MET A 133 -19.34 -8.03 -20.97
CA MET A 133 -19.25 -7.06 -19.85
C MET A 133 -18.64 -5.74 -20.32
N GLU A 134 -17.66 -5.76 -21.21
CA GLU A 134 -17.06 -4.56 -21.81
C GLU A 134 -18.09 -3.81 -22.66
N GLU A 135 -18.85 -4.53 -23.47
CA GLU A 135 -19.94 -3.97 -24.27
C GLU A 135 -21.00 -3.32 -23.38
N LEU A 136 -21.47 -4.04 -22.36
CA LEU A 136 -22.46 -3.53 -21.41
C LEU A 136 -21.96 -2.33 -20.64
N LYS A 137 -20.70 -2.33 -20.20
CA LYS A 137 -20.08 -1.19 -19.53
C LYS A 137 -20.08 0.06 -20.44
N GLY A 138 -19.80 -0.12 -21.73
CA GLY A 138 -19.90 0.96 -22.73
C GLY A 138 -21.31 1.52 -22.84
N GLN A 139 -22.32 0.67 -22.85
CA GLN A 139 -23.73 1.08 -22.91
C GLN A 139 -24.17 1.81 -21.64
N ILE A 140 -23.88 1.28 -20.46
CA ILE A 140 -24.26 1.88 -19.16
C ILE A 140 -23.53 3.21 -18.92
N SER A 141 -22.33 3.37 -19.44
CA SER A 141 -21.55 4.62 -19.30
C SER A 141 -22.15 5.79 -20.08
N THR A 142 -23.11 5.53 -20.99
CA THR A 142 -23.82 6.55 -21.74
C THR A 142 -25.02 7.02 -20.92
N PHE A 143 -24.98 8.25 -20.40
CA PHE A 143 -26.07 8.78 -19.59
C PHE A 143 -27.31 9.10 -20.45
N HIS A 144 -28.43 8.49 -20.14
CA HIS A 144 -29.74 8.74 -20.76
C HIS A 144 -30.76 9.20 -19.73
N MET A 145 -31.27 10.43 -19.85
CA MET A 145 -32.21 11.02 -18.88
C MET A 145 -33.56 10.32 -18.79
N ARG A 146 -33.95 9.48 -19.77
CA ARG A 146 -35.30 8.87 -19.88
C ARG A 146 -35.28 7.41 -20.28
N ALA A 147 -34.14 6.75 -20.30
CA ALA A 147 -34.00 5.33 -20.60
C ALA A 147 -33.76 4.52 -19.32
N ILE A 148 -34.34 3.35 -19.24
CA ILE A 148 -34.07 2.36 -18.22
C ILE A 148 -33.46 1.15 -18.95
N ASP A 149 -32.22 0.86 -18.67
CA ASP A 149 -31.54 -0.31 -19.24
C ASP A 149 -31.84 -1.55 -18.38
N LEU A 150 -32.47 -2.55 -18.98
CA LEU A 150 -32.75 -3.83 -18.33
C LEU A 150 -31.81 -4.89 -18.83
N VAL A 151 -30.94 -5.36 -17.96
CA VAL A 151 -30.05 -6.49 -18.26
C VAL A 151 -30.72 -7.79 -17.82
N TYR A 152 -31.17 -8.58 -18.80
CA TYR A 152 -31.80 -9.87 -18.57
C TYR A 152 -30.82 -11.02 -18.87
N ASP A 153 -30.78 -11.99 -17.98
CA ASP A 153 -29.93 -13.18 -18.07
C ASP A 153 -30.74 -14.39 -17.67
N GLU A 154 -31.25 -15.12 -18.67
CA GLU A 154 -32.15 -16.25 -18.50
C GLU A 154 -31.52 -17.42 -17.75
N MET A 155 -30.25 -17.66 -18.01
CA MET A 155 -29.51 -18.79 -17.42
C MET A 155 -28.93 -18.46 -16.05
N GLY A 156 -28.75 -17.19 -15.74
CA GLY A 156 -28.02 -16.75 -14.57
C GLY A 156 -26.51 -16.98 -14.65
N ASN A 157 -25.79 -16.63 -13.60
CA ASN A 157 -24.34 -16.92 -13.45
C ASN A 157 -23.39 -16.25 -14.46
N ASN A 158 -23.83 -15.28 -15.24
CA ASN A 158 -22.98 -14.57 -16.21
C ASN A 158 -22.21 -13.37 -15.62
N GLY A 159 -22.14 -13.26 -14.29
CA GLY A 159 -21.32 -12.25 -13.62
C GLY A 159 -21.93 -10.85 -13.52
N LYS A 160 -23.25 -10.66 -13.71
CA LYS A 160 -23.92 -9.36 -13.59
C LYS A 160 -23.64 -8.66 -12.25
N SER A 161 -23.74 -9.41 -11.14
CA SER A 161 -23.50 -8.87 -9.79
C SER A 161 -22.04 -8.44 -9.59
N LEU A 162 -21.13 -9.06 -10.33
CA LEU A 162 -19.71 -8.70 -10.31
C LEU A 162 -19.48 -7.36 -11.02
N LEU A 163 -20.14 -7.16 -12.16
CA LEU A 163 -20.05 -5.93 -12.95
C LEU A 163 -20.59 -4.70 -12.21
N VAL A 164 -21.67 -4.86 -11.42
CA VAL A 164 -22.28 -3.75 -10.66
C VAL A 164 -21.38 -3.26 -9.51
N ASN A 165 -20.45 -4.10 -9.05
CA ASN A 165 -19.55 -3.80 -7.94
C ASN A 165 -18.14 -3.33 -8.39
N THR A 166 -17.94 -3.08 -9.65
CA THR A 166 -16.70 -2.54 -10.24
C THR A 166 -16.85 -1.06 -10.60
#